data_9dbbff2d3b991d70f3e82e0b29417eee
#
_entry.id   9dbbff2d3b991d70f3e82e0b29417eee
#
_cell.length_a   1.000
_cell.length_b   1.000
_cell.length_c   1.000
_cell.angle_alpha   90.00
_cell.angle_beta   90.00
_cell.angle_gamma   90.00
#
_symmetry.space_group_name_H-M   'P 1'
#
loop_
_entity.id
_entity.type
_entity.pdbx_description
1 polymer ?
#
loop_
_entity_poly.entity_id
_entity_poly.type
_entity_poly.pdbx_seq_one_letter_code
_entity_poly.pdbx_strand_id
1 'polypeptide(L)'
;MRLTKMRFPARRMALAAATLGLVVAGSGFTAQAAEAPSSTPVPINPPDGTVMSYVVNAAQANPGQTRKVELAVTASGGVVVQSWPAIGVVIAQSDRAAFRENVKTVGKTSILSVGATRTAEVGDKITGVQLPWGPGASGWNKGKNKPVNGDEPTTLVPAGPADSQESQQWDMAQINADKAHAITDGSRSVLVGVLDSGIDPTHVDLAANISVADSVNCTQGGRPSQAAGGWYPTTSDHGTHVAGTIAGVRNGVGIVGVAPNVRMASVKVVNDDGYIYPEYAICGFMWAGQRGMDVTNNSYYIDPFEFWCDDQPDQAAVRDAVSRAVNYSVSKGVVSAAAAGNSGVDFNTNTTDSASPNDAPAPIQRTINAGCKDIPTQLPGVVTVSSITQAGQLSSFSNRGLGHIDVAAPGSRILSTTLNGKYGLKSGTSMASPHVAGVLALMKSAHPELTPAQMVAKLRADATKTPCSAAQNNSGATCDGTTELNSYYGYGVVDALKAVK
;
A
#
# COMPACT_ATOMS: atom_id res chain seq x y z
N MET A 1 -36.00 -40.84 43.52
CA MET A 1 -35.05 -41.92 43.55
C MET A 1 -33.65 -41.31 43.63
N ARG A 2 -32.93 -41.58 44.74
CA ARG A 2 -31.72 -40.83 45.17
C ARG A 2 -30.51 -41.23 44.34
N LEU A 3 -29.72 -40.23 43.90
CA LEU A 3 -28.40 -40.39 43.29
C LEU A 3 -27.30 -40.37 44.36
N THR A 4 -26.54 -41.45 44.45
CA THR A 4 -25.46 -41.67 45.40
C THR A 4 -24.15 -41.16 44.83
N LYS A 5 -23.45 -40.26 45.56
CA LYS A 5 -22.11 -39.76 45.25
C LYS A 5 -21.06 -40.80 45.70
N MET A 6 -20.22 -41.25 44.77
CA MET A 6 -19.01 -42.01 45.12
C MET A 6 -17.81 -41.06 45.26
N ARG A 7 -17.17 -41.07 46.42
CA ARG A 7 -15.88 -40.42 46.70
C ARG A 7 -14.77 -41.47 46.59
N PHE A 8 -13.69 -41.20 45.87
CA PHE A 8 -12.45 -41.97 45.90
C PHE A 8 -11.39 -41.24 46.74
N PRO A 9 -10.59 -41.96 47.58
CA PRO A 9 -9.59 -41.40 48.48
C PRO A 9 -8.24 -41.20 47.74
N ALA A 10 -7.57 -40.08 48.00
CA ALA A 10 -6.20 -39.79 47.56
C ALA A 10 -5.19 -40.61 48.37
N ARG A 11 -4.37 -41.43 47.70
CA ARG A 11 -3.16 -42.05 48.28
C ARG A 11 -1.97 -41.14 48.05
N ARG A 12 -1.36 -40.68 49.16
CA ARG A 12 -0.03 -40.04 49.16
C ARG A 12 1.04 -41.15 49.08
N MET A 13 1.87 -41.11 48.04
CA MET A 13 3.14 -41.84 48.01
C MET A 13 4.28 -40.88 48.34
N ALA A 14 4.98 -41.14 49.42
CA ALA A 14 6.24 -40.48 49.75
C ALA A 14 7.38 -41.18 48.98
N LEU A 15 8.14 -40.46 48.19
CA LEU A 15 9.39 -40.96 47.60
C LEU A 15 10.56 -40.29 48.33
N ALA A 16 11.41 -41.11 48.89
CA ALA A 16 12.67 -40.70 49.52
C ALA A 16 13.69 -40.34 48.43
N ALA A 17 14.25 -39.15 48.51
CA ALA A 17 15.32 -38.71 47.65
C ALA A 17 16.68 -39.07 48.25
N ALA A 18 17.43 -39.91 47.55
CA ALA A 18 18.86 -40.13 47.82
C ALA A 18 19.64 -39.09 46.99
N THR A 19 20.32 -38.17 47.67
CA THR A 19 21.21 -37.20 47.07
C THR A 19 22.57 -37.80 46.78
N LEU A 20 22.89 -38.02 45.50
CA LEU A 20 24.25 -38.24 45.03
C LEU A 20 24.74 -36.91 44.43
N GLY A 21 25.67 -36.26 45.09
CA GLY A 21 26.27 -35.01 44.56
C GLY A 21 27.23 -35.32 43.44
N LEU A 22 26.93 -34.84 42.24
CA LEU A 22 27.87 -34.71 41.12
C LEU A 22 28.14 -33.22 40.94
N VAL A 23 29.31 -32.75 41.34
CA VAL A 23 29.78 -31.43 41.01
C VAL A 23 30.24 -31.44 39.55
N VAL A 24 29.37 -31.00 38.65
CA VAL A 24 29.76 -30.66 37.28
C VAL A 24 30.04 -29.16 37.28
N ALA A 25 31.30 -28.77 37.17
CA ALA A 25 31.71 -27.40 36.88
C ALA A 25 31.26 -27.09 35.42
N GLY A 26 30.02 -26.66 35.27
CA GLY A 26 29.48 -26.14 34.03
C GLY A 26 29.96 -24.70 33.86
N SER A 27 30.95 -24.45 32.98
CA SER A 27 31.19 -23.15 32.41
C SER A 27 29.93 -22.76 31.62
N GLY A 28 29.07 -21.96 32.26
CA GLY A 28 27.92 -21.36 31.63
C GLY A 28 28.36 -20.39 30.55
N PHE A 29 28.43 -20.85 29.31
CA PHE A 29 28.35 -19.94 28.17
C PHE A 29 26.92 -19.41 28.15
N THR A 30 26.70 -18.23 28.74
CA THR A 30 25.55 -17.41 28.38
C THR A 30 25.79 -17.03 26.92
N ALA A 31 25.08 -17.71 26.02
CA ALA A 31 24.95 -17.22 24.64
C ALA A 31 24.25 -15.86 24.76
N GLN A 32 25.05 -14.80 24.75
CA GLN A 32 24.56 -13.45 24.60
C GLN A 32 23.95 -13.43 23.19
N ALA A 33 22.62 -13.33 23.09
CA ALA A 33 21.98 -13.12 21.80
C ALA A 33 22.66 -11.87 21.21
N ALA A 34 23.33 -12.06 20.08
CA ALA A 34 23.92 -10.94 19.37
C ALA A 34 22.77 -9.96 19.07
N GLU A 35 22.88 -8.73 19.54
CA GLU A 35 21.95 -7.67 19.15
C GLU A 35 21.92 -7.62 17.62
N ALA A 36 20.71 -7.62 17.07
CA ALA A 36 20.54 -7.46 15.63
C ALA A 36 21.25 -6.16 15.19
N PRO A 37 22.02 -6.17 14.09
CA PRO A 37 22.77 -4.99 13.66
C PRO A 37 21.79 -3.82 13.46
N SER A 38 22.14 -2.65 13.98
CA SER A 38 21.38 -1.42 13.77
C SER A 38 21.45 -0.99 12.29
N SER A 39 20.40 -0.37 11.79
CA SER A 39 20.41 0.21 10.44
C SER A 39 21.35 1.43 10.38
N THR A 40 21.89 1.74 9.17
CA THR A 40 22.70 2.94 8.97
C THR A 40 21.86 4.19 9.24
N PRO A 41 22.25 5.06 10.19
CA PRO A 41 21.52 6.29 10.46
C PRO A 41 21.51 7.26 9.26
N VAL A 42 20.36 7.86 9.00
CA VAL A 42 20.22 8.97 8.05
C VAL A 42 19.68 10.18 8.83
N PRO A 43 20.56 10.98 9.44
CA PRO A 43 20.13 12.12 10.24
C PRO A 43 19.55 13.22 9.34
N ILE A 44 18.34 13.67 9.65
CA ILE A 44 17.67 14.79 8.97
C ILE A 44 17.74 16.00 9.90
N ASN A 45 18.78 16.82 9.77
CA ASN A 45 19.07 17.97 10.63
C ASN A 45 19.14 19.27 9.80
N PRO A 46 18.00 19.80 9.33
CA PRO A 46 17.98 21.02 8.55
C PRO A 46 18.39 22.21 9.42
N PRO A 47 19.14 23.18 8.89
CA PRO A 47 19.39 24.44 9.56
C PRO A 47 18.09 25.27 9.71
N ASP A 48 18.10 26.23 10.66
CA ASP A 48 17.02 27.21 10.78
C ASP A 48 16.80 27.94 9.45
N GLY A 49 15.55 28.14 9.08
CA GLY A 49 15.13 28.76 7.83
C GLY A 49 14.86 27.79 6.69
N THR A 50 15.25 26.51 6.81
CA THR A 50 14.92 25.45 5.85
C THR A 50 13.56 24.87 6.17
N VAL A 51 12.59 25.01 5.28
CA VAL A 51 11.24 24.49 5.48
C VAL A 51 11.21 23.00 5.23
N MET A 52 10.87 22.22 6.26
CA MET A 52 10.71 20.78 6.20
C MET A 52 9.27 20.36 6.46
N SER A 53 8.89 19.19 5.93
CA SER A 53 7.60 18.54 6.20
C SER A 53 7.77 17.46 7.26
N TYR A 54 6.78 17.36 8.15
CA TYR A 54 6.78 16.45 9.29
C TYR A 54 5.44 15.73 9.44
N VAL A 55 5.48 14.49 9.89
CA VAL A 55 4.33 13.83 10.53
C VAL A 55 4.45 13.99 12.04
N VAL A 56 3.32 14.30 12.69
CA VAL A 56 3.20 14.34 14.16
C VAL A 56 2.07 13.41 14.56
N ASN A 57 2.43 12.31 15.21
CA ASN A 57 1.49 11.27 15.63
C ASN A 57 0.99 11.54 17.04
N ALA A 58 -0.33 11.62 17.19
CA ALA A 58 -0.96 11.68 18.50
C ALA A 58 -0.83 10.34 19.24
N ALA A 59 -0.73 10.40 20.57
CA ALA A 59 -0.71 9.21 21.42
C ALA A 59 -2.01 8.38 21.30
N GLN A 60 -3.13 9.01 20.94
CA GLN A 60 -4.40 8.35 20.67
C GLN A 60 -5.07 8.96 19.44
N ALA A 61 -5.65 8.10 18.61
CA ALA A 61 -6.37 8.48 17.40
C ALA A 61 -7.81 8.96 17.74
N ASN A 62 -7.95 10.24 18.07
CA ASN A 62 -9.25 10.89 18.26
C ASN A 62 -9.15 12.41 18.08
N PRO A 63 -10.27 13.11 17.82
CA PRO A 63 -10.27 14.54 17.56
C PRO A 63 -9.66 15.38 18.70
N GLY A 64 -9.92 15.01 19.96
CA GLY A 64 -9.43 15.76 21.12
C GLY A 64 -7.90 15.70 21.27
N GLN A 65 -7.29 14.54 21.02
CA GLN A 65 -5.84 14.39 21.04
C GLN A 65 -5.21 15.06 19.83
N THR A 66 -5.78 14.89 18.63
CA THR A 66 -5.30 15.56 17.41
C THR A 66 -5.29 17.09 17.60
N ARG A 67 -6.32 17.65 18.23
CA ARG A 67 -6.35 19.09 18.53
C ARG A 67 -5.20 19.53 19.44
N LYS A 68 -4.82 18.74 20.44
CA LYS A 68 -3.65 19.03 21.29
C LYS A 68 -2.34 19.00 20.50
N VAL A 69 -2.21 18.05 19.53
CA VAL A 69 -1.08 17.98 18.61
C VAL A 69 -1.00 19.24 17.74
N GLU A 70 -2.11 19.68 17.15
CA GLU A 70 -2.18 20.91 16.35
C GLU A 70 -1.70 22.14 17.14
N LEU A 71 -2.17 22.27 18.39
CA LEU A 71 -1.74 23.36 19.28
C LEU A 71 -0.24 23.27 19.59
N ALA A 72 0.28 22.06 19.84
CA ALA A 72 1.72 21.85 20.09
C ALA A 72 2.55 22.23 18.86
N VAL A 73 2.13 21.83 17.65
CA VAL A 73 2.77 22.20 16.38
C VAL A 73 2.87 23.71 16.26
N THR A 74 1.75 24.42 16.43
CA THR A 74 1.71 25.90 16.30
C THR A 74 2.56 26.58 17.36
N ALA A 75 2.48 26.14 18.63
CA ALA A 75 3.28 26.69 19.73
C ALA A 75 4.79 26.43 19.57
N SER A 76 5.17 25.45 18.74
CA SER A 76 6.56 25.11 18.46
C SER A 76 7.14 25.78 17.19
N GLY A 77 6.39 26.72 16.60
CA GLY A 77 6.80 27.42 15.37
C GLY A 77 6.55 26.64 14.08
N GLY A 78 5.64 25.66 14.11
CA GLY A 78 5.21 24.95 12.93
C GLY A 78 3.86 25.44 12.41
N VAL A 79 3.58 25.09 11.17
CA VAL A 79 2.31 25.31 10.46
C VAL A 79 1.62 23.96 10.26
N VAL A 80 0.37 23.85 10.71
CA VAL A 80 -0.45 22.65 10.42
C VAL A 80 -0.89 22.70 8.97
N VAL A 81 -0.47 21.72 8.17
CA VAL A 81 -0.80 21.60 6.74
C VAL A 81 -2.11 20.83 6.58
N GLN A 82 -2.20 19.66 7.24
CA GLN A 82 -3.35 18.77 7.19
C GLN A 82 -3.48 18.01 8.51
N SER A 83 -4.70 17.78 8.96
CA SER A 83 -4.99 16.94 10.11
C SER A 83 -5.91 15.79 9.74
N TRP A 84 -5.61 14.61 10.29
CA TRP A 84 -6.40 13.39 10.13
C TRP A 84 -6.84 12.86 11.51
N PRO A 85 -7.91 13.45 12.14
CA PRO A 85 -8.30 13.12 13.51
C PRO A 85 -8.70 11.66 13.70
N ALA A 86 -9.24 11.01 12.66
CA ALA A 86 -9.62 9.61 12.72
C ALA A 86 -8.44 8.65 12.96
N ILE A 87 -7.23 9.08 12.61
CA ILE A 87 -6.00 8.30 12.78
C ILE A 87 -4.99 8.99 13.71
N GLY A 88 -5.30 10.18 14.22
CA GLY A 88 -4.43 10.94 15.12
C GLY A 88 -3.13 11.40 14.47
N VAL A 89 -3.13 11.74 13.18
CA VAL A 89 -1.94 12.20 12.44
C VAL A 89 -2.13 13.65 12.01
N VAL A 90 -1.09 14.46 12.24
CA VAL A 90 -1.01 15.85 11.76
C VAL A 90 0.21 15.97 10.85
N ILE A 91 0.00 16.50 9.66
CA ILE A 91 1.05 16.92 8.75
C ILE A 91 1.38 18.38 9.07
N ALA A 92 2.64 18.66 9.29
CA ALA A 92 3.12 19.99 9.66
C ALA A 92 4.31 20.40 8.80
N GLN A 93 4.48 21.71 8.61
CA GLN A 93 5.71 22.29 8.08
C GLN A 93 6.34 23.21 9.12
N SER A 94 7.68 23.25 9.18
CA SER A 94 8.41 24.17 10.03
C SER A 94 9.79 24.46 9.44
N ASP A 95 10.25 25.68 9.64
CA ASP A 95 11.60 26.14 9.32
C ASP A 95 12.53 26.17 10.54
N ARG A 96 12.10 25.60 11.68
CA ARG A 96 12.86 25.56 12.93
C ARG A 96 13.64 24.26 13.04
N ALA A 97 14.97 24.34 13.18
CA ALA A 97 15.83 23.18 13.40
C ALA A 97 15.41 22.36 14.64
N ALA A 98 15.00 23.03 15.72
CA ALA A 98 14.56 22.39 16.96
C ALA A 98 13.06 22.00 16.97
N PHE A 99 12.37 22.00 15.83
CA PHE A 99 10.91 21.78 15.79
C PHE A 99 10.48 20.46 16.44
N ARG A 100 11.16 19.34 16.13
CA ARG A 100 10.80 18.01 16.66
C ARG A 100 10.85 17.94 18.18
N GLU A 101 11.92 18.46 18.78
CA GLU A 101 12.12 18.50 20.24
C GLU A 101 11.11 19.44 20.90
N ASN A 102 10.88 20.60 20.30
CA ASN A 102 9.92 21.58 20.80
C ASN A 102 8.49 21.01 20.81
N VAL A 103 8.05 20.36 19.71
CA VAL A 103 6.72 19.73 19.62
C VAL A 103 6.54 18.66 20.70
N LYS A 104 7.54 17.80 20.92
CA LYS A 104 7.50 16.79 21.98
C LYS A 104 7.43 17.44 23.37
N THR A 105 8.23 18.47 23.61
CA THR A 105 8.28 19.18 24.89
C THR A 105 6.92 19.88 25.19
N VAL A 106 6.35 20.57 24.23
CA VAL A 106 5.07 21.29 24.36
C VAL A 106 3.91 20.32 24.47
N GLY A 107 3.86 19.31 23.58
CA GLY A 107 2.75 18.36 23.48
C GLY A 107 2.77 17.27 24.56
N LYS A 108 3.93 17.04 25.21
CA LYS A 108 4.10 16.06 26.30
C LYS A 108 3.48 14.69 25.94
N THR A 109 2.62 14.18 26.82
CA THR A 109 1.96 12.87 26.66
C THR A 109 0.93 12.81 25.51
N SER A 110 0.63 13.94 24.86
CA SER A 110 -0.27 13.94 23.69
C SER A 110 0.45 13.56 22.40
N ILE A 111 1.78 13.64 22.35
CA ILE A 111 2.61 13.28 21.20
C ILE A 111 3.19 11.88 21.42
N LEU A 112 2.95 10.97 20.46
CA LEU A 112 3.60 9.66 20.42
C LEU A 112 4.97 9.77 19.73
N SER A 113 4.98 10.34 18.53
CA SER A 113 6.18 10.47 17.71
C SER A 113 6.10 11.66 16.77
N VAL A 114 7.27 12.15 16.35
CA VAL A 114 7.44 13.20 15.34
C VAL A 114 8.55 12.76 14.41
N GLY A 115 8.36 12.86 13.10
CA GLY A 115 9.39 12.53 12.10
C GLY A 115 9.31 13.42 10.87
N ALA A 116 10.46 13.75 10.32
CA ALA A 116 10.55 14.38 9.00
C ALA A 116 10.14 13.39 7.91
N THR A 117 9.39 13.86 6.91
CA THR A 117 8.86 13.01 5.83
C THR A 117 9.79 12.94 4.63
N ARG A 118 10.83 13.77 4.59
CA ARG A 118 11.77 13.90 3.47
C ARG A 118 13.11 14.42 3.96
N THR A 119 14.15 14.28 3.12
CA THR A 119 15.48 14.86 3.40
C THR A 119 15.68 16.20 2.69
N ALA A 120 14.99 16.43 1.59
CA ALA A 120 14.99 17.71 0.88
C ALA A 120 14.01 18.72 1.49
N GLU A 121 14.31 20.02 1.31
CA GLU A 121 13.39 21.09 1.72
C GLU A 121 12.07 21.07 0.91
N VAL A 122 11.04 21.65 1.51
CA VAL A 122 9.75 21.83 0.81
C VAL A 122 9.86 23.06 -0.09
N GLY A 123 9.78 22.84 -1.42
CA GLY A 123 9.88 23.92 -2.41
C GLY A 123 8.75 24.96 -2.31
N ASP A 124 7.53 24.51 -2.03
CA ASP A 124 6.36 25.36 -1.88
C ASP A 124 6.01 25.59 -0.41
N LYS A 125 6.31 26.79 0.10
CA LYS A 125 5.89 27.21 1.44
C LYS A 125 4.36 27.39 1.48
N ILE A 126 3.67 26.59 2.26
CA ILE A 126 2.25 26.80 2.51
C ILE A 126 2.10 27.97 3.47
N THR A 127 1.75 29.14 2.91
CA THR A 127 1.42 30.34 3.69
C THR A 127 -0.08 30.35 3.97
N GLY A 128 -0.44 30.28 5.23
CA GLY A 128 -1.82 30.45 5.72
C GLY A 128 -2.54 29.13 6.02
N VAL A 129 -2.79 28.94 7.28
CA VAL A 129 -3.53 27.81 7.84
C VAL A 129 -5.01 28.15 7.83
N GLN A 130 -5.81 27.48 7.01
CA GLN A 130 -7.18 27.22 7.42
C GLN A 130 -7.13 25.98 8.33
N LEU A 131 -7.22 26.22 9.63
CA LEU A 131 -7.41 25.13 10.58
C LEU A 131 -8.70 24.39 10.20
N PRO A 132 -8.71 23.04 10.14
CA PRO A 132 -9.88 22.26 9.73
C PRO A 132 -11.10 22.44 10.65
N TRP A 133 -10.98 23.21 11.73
CA TRP A 133 -11.95 23.42 12.80
C TRP A 133 -12.54 24.83 12.85
N GLY A 134 -12.51 25.57 11.74
CA GLY A 134 -13.29 26.80 11.61
C GLY A 134 -14.80 26.51 11.61
N PRO A 135 -15.69 27.51 11.88
CA PRO A 135 -17.13 27.33 11.98
C PRO A 135 -17.86 26.77 10.74
N GLY A 136 -17.15 26.34 9.72
CA GLY A 136 -17.65 25.66 8.51
C GLY A 136 -17.20 24.21 8.34
N ALA A 137 -16.31 23.70 9.21
CA ALA A 137 -15.72 22.35 9.08
C ALA A 137 -16.63 21.21 9.58
N SER A 138 -17.83 21.51 10.08
CA SER A 138 -18.82 20.53 10.55
C SER A 138 -19.41 19.65 9.42
N GLY A 139 -19.05 19.87 8.17
CA GLY A 139 -19.46 19.05 7.01
C GLY A 139 -18.75 17.71 6.84
N TRP A 140 -17.61 17.51 7.50
CA TRP A 140 -16.77 16.32 7.31
C TRP A 140 -17.15 15.10 8.17
N ASN A 141 -18.06 15.25 9.13
CA ASN A 141 -18.49 14.18 10.03
C ASN A 141 -19.86 13.57 9.69
N LYS A 142 -20.44 13.86 8.54
CA LYS A 142 -21.62 13.14 8.06
C LYS A 142 -21.24 12.06 7.07
N GLY A 143 -20.49 11.05 7.56
CA GLY A 143 -20.38 9.76 6.92
C GLY A 143 -21.71 9.02 6.95
N LYS A 144 -22.62 9.41 6.10
CA LYS A 144 -23.78 8.64 5.65
C LYS A 144 -24.30 9.32 4.38
N ASN A 145 -23.54 9.21 3.33
CA ASN A 145 -24.05 9.21 1.97
C ASN A 145 -22.95 8.60 1.11
N LYS A 146 -22.93 7.25 1.02
CA LYS A 146 -22.63 6.67 -0.25
C LYS A 146 -23.50 7.46 -1.22
N PRO A 147 -22.98 8.05 -2.31
CA PRO A 147 -23.87 8.52 -3.35
C PRO A 147 -24.67 7.29 -3.75
N VAL A 148 -25.94 7.27 -3.40
CA VAL A 148 -26.90 6.37 -3.99
C VAL A 148 -27.07 6.93 -5.40
N ASN A 149 -26.17 6.57 -6.30
CA ASN A 149 -26.45 6.60 -7.70
C ASN A 149 -27.59 5.60 -7.86
N GLY A 150 -28.70 6.09 -8.40
CA GLY A 150 -29.94 5.36 -8.51
C GLY A 150 -29.70 3.96 -9.04
N ASP A 151 -30.58 3.05 -8.66
CA ASP A 151 -30.66 1.64 -8.98
C ASP A 151 -30.16 1.33 -10.41
N GLU A 152 -28.84 1.19 -10.58
CA GLU A 152 -28.30 0.46 -11.71
C GLU A 152 -28.45 -1.03 -11.36
N PRO A 153 -29.17 -1.79 -12.18
CA PRO A 153 -29.38 -3.21 -11.91
C PRO A 153 -28.03 -3.92 -11.90
N THR A 154 -27.80 -4.74 -10.89
CA THR A 154 -26.68 -5.69 -10.74
C THR A 154 -26.75 -6.82 -11.78
N THR A 155 -27.07 -6.52 -13.03
CA THR A 155 -27.01 -7.46 -14.13
C THR A 155 -25.56 -7.54 -14.60
N LEU A 156 -24.97 -8.71 -14.41
CA LEU A 156 -23.74 -9.11 -15.06
C LEU A 156 -23.96 -8.98 -16.57
N VAL A 157 -23.25 -8.04 -17.22
CA VAL A 157 -23.39 -7.83 -18.67
C VAL A 157 -22.38 -8.75 -19.34
N PRO A 158 -22.78 -9.63 -20.28
CA PRO A 158 -21.85 -10.41 -21.09
C PRO A 158 -20.92 -9.52 -21.90
N ALA A 159 -19.69 -9.97 -22.13
CA ALA A 159 -18.67 -9.23 -22.86
C ALA A 159 -19.15 -8.81 -24.26
N GLY A 160 -18.89 -7.56 -24.62
CA GLY A 160 -19.02 -7.06 -26.00
C GLY A 160 -17.96 -7.66 -26.94
N PRO A 161 -17.89 -7.20 -28.21
CA PRO A 161 -16.86 -7.63 -29.14
C PRO A 161 -15.45 -7.26 -28.63
N ALA A 162 -14.45 -8.08 -28.99
CA ALA A 162 -13.06 -7.87 -28.58
C ALA A 162 -12.49 -6.53 -29.07
N ASP A 163 -11.64 -5.91 -28.27
CA ASP A 163 -10.94 -4.68 -28.65
C ASP A 163 -9.79 -4.94 -29.63
N SER A 164 -9.43 -3.94 -30.41
CA SER A 164 -8.56 -4.10 -31.59
C SER A 164 -7.14 -4.58 -31.27
N GLN A 165 -6.64 -4.38 -30.05
CA GLN A 165 -5.32 -4.82 -29.58
C GLN A 165 -5.41 -5.90 -28.49
N GLU A 166 -6.59 -6.35 -28.10
CA GLU A 166 -6.80 -7.35 -27.04
C GLU A 166 -6.01 -8.64 -27.30
N SER A 167 -5.89 -9.07 -28.58
CA SER A 167 -5.10 -10.24 -28.95
C SER A 167 -3.59 -10.13 -28.67
N GLN A 168 -3.07 -8.92 -28.39
CA GLN A 168 -1.67 -8.68 -28.03
C GLN A 168 -1.45 -8.72 -26.53
N GLN A 169 -2.51 -8.77 -25.73
CA GLN A 169 -2.49 -8.81 -24.27
C GLN A 169 -2.35 -10.24 -23.77
N TRP A 170 -1.13 -10.79 -23.86
CA TRP A 170 -0.81 -12.15 -23.40
C TRP A 170 -1.09 -12.34 -21.89
N ASP A 171 -1.01 -11.28 -21.14
CA ASP A 171 -1.21 -11.17 -19.71
C ASP A 171 -2.64 -11.51 -19.30
N MET A 172 -3.64 -11.10 -20.07
CA MET A 172 -5.06 -11.40 -19.81
C MET A 172 -5.34 -12.89 -19.87
N ALA A 173 -4.80 -13.59 -20.87
CA ALA A 173 -4.91 -15.04 -20.99
C ALA A 173 -4.18 -15.79 -19.87
N GLN A 174 -3.00 -15.28 -19.43
CA GLN A 174 -2.21 -15.93 -18.39
C GLN A 174 -2.92 -15.95 -17.03
N ILE A 175 -3.71 -14.92 -16.71
CA ILE A 175 -4.50 -14.86 -15.46
C ILE A 175 -5.96 -15.29 -15.65
N ASN A 176 -6.33 -15.86 -16.80
CA ASN A 176 -7.70 -16.23 -17.18
C ASN A 176 -8.72 -15.08 -17.14
N ALA A 177 -8.31 -13.83 -17.37
CA ALA A 177 -9.20 -12.69 -17.43
C ALA A 177 -10.15 -12.77 -18.63
N ASP A 178 -9.66 -13.24 -19.78
CA ASP A 178 -10.43 -13.53 -20.98
C ASP A 178 -11.61 -14.49 -20.70
N LYS A 179 -11.39 -15.49 -19.83
CA LYS A 179 -12.43 -16.45 -19.41
C LYS A 179 -13.35 -15.86 -18.33
N ALA A 180 -12.85 -14.98 -17.47
CA ALA A 180 -13.66 -14.27 -16.49
C ALA A 180 -14.63 -13.32 -17.19
N HIS A 181 -14.22 -12.63 -18.26
CA HIS A 181 -15.05 -11.75 -19.07
C HIS A 181 -16.25 -12.49 -19.74
N ALA A 182 -16.14 -13.80 -19.99
CA ALA A 182 -17.29 -14.59 -20.45
C ALA A 182 -18.39 -14.73 -19.36
N ILE A 183 -18.06 -14.43 -18.09
CA ILE A 183 -18.99 -14.44 -16.96
C ILE A 183 -19.40 -13.01 -16.60
N THR A 184 -18.42 -12.10 -16.44
CA THR A 184 -18.64 -10.71 -16.07
C THR A 184 -17.45 -9.82 -16.43
N ASP A 185 -17.72 -8.61 -16.91
CA ASP A 185 -16.76 -7.52 -17.09
C ASP A 185 -16.63 -6.65 -15.82
N GLY A 186 -17.26 -7.03 -14.71
CA GLY A 186 -17.33 -6.27 -13.47
C GLY A 186 -18.64 -5.46 -13.33
N SER A 187 -18.72 -4.65 -12.27
CA SER A 187 -19.90 -3.86 -11.91
C SER A 187 -19.56 -2.39 -11.73
N ARG A 188 -20.43 -1.51 -12.25
CA ARG A 188 -20.35 -0.05 -12.04
C ARG A 188 -20.46 0.36 -10.55
N SER A 189 -20.98 -0.53 -9.69
CA SER A 189 -21.02 -0.29 -8.25
C SER A 189 -19.65 -0.33 -7.59
N VAL A 190 -18.67 -1.02 -8.21
CA VAL A 190 -17.30 -1.14 -7.69
C VAL A 190 -16.46 0.08 -8.11
N LEU A 191 -15.74 0.63 -7.15
CA LEU A 191 -14.84 1.78 -7.33
C LEU A 191 -13.40 1.40 -6.98
N VAL A 192 -12.49 1.51 -7.94
CA VAL A 192 -11.07 1.29 -7.75
C VAL A 192 -10.34 2.63 -7.65
N GLY A 193 -9.59 2.84 -6.57
CA GLY A 193 -8.67 3.98 -6.43
C GLY A 193 -7.32 3.65 -7.07
N VAL A 194 -6.91 4.45 -8.04
CA VAL A 194 -5.56 4.38 -8.64
C VAL A 194 -4.71 5.44 -7.95
N LEU A 195 -3.95 5.02 -6.93
CA LEU A 195 -3.02 5.88 -6.20
C LEU A 195 -1.72 5.93 -6.99
N ASP A 196 -1.53 6.99 -7.81
CA ASP A 196 -0.44 7.05 -8.78
C ASP A 196 -0.19 8.50 -9.27
N SER A 197 0.40 8.67 -10.44
CA SER A 197 0.76 9.96 -11.07
C SER A 197 -0.42 10.72 -11.72
N GLY A 198 -1.63 10.19 -11.62
CA GLY A 198 -2.81 10.70 -12.31
C GLY A 198 -3.24 9.83 -13.48
N ILE A 199 -4.48 9.99 -13.95
CA ILE A 199 -5.06 9.26 -15.10
C ILE A 199 -5.42 10.27 -16.18
N ASP A 200 -5.10 10.00 -17.43
CA ASP A 200 -5.53 10.81 -18.59
C ASP A 200 -7.04 10.67 -18.81
N PRO A 201 -7.86 11.69 -18.49
CA PRO A 201 -9.31 11.60 -18.60
C PRO A 201 -9.81 11.67 -20.04
N THR A 202 -8.92 11.93 -20.99
CA THR A 202 -9.26 12.07 -22.41
C THR A 202 -9.00 10.80 -23.22
N HIS A 203 -8.34 9.79 -22.58
CA HIS A 203 -8.04 8.53 -23.24
C HIS A 203 -9.33 7.74 -23.52
N VAL A 204 -9.53 7.32 -24.77
CA VAL A 204 -10.76 6.67 -25.24
C VAL A 204 -11.11 5.41 -24.43
N ASP A 205 -10.09 4.64 -23.99
CA ASP A 205 -10.29 3.41 -23.21
C ASP A 205 -10.46 3.67 -21.72
N LEU A 206 -10.35 4.92 -21.22
CA LEU A 206 -10.42 5.22 -19.80
C LEU A 206 -11.59 6.14 -19.42
N ALA A 207 -11.88 7.11 -20.28
CA ALA A 207 -12.79 8.22 -19.98
C ALA A 207 -14.13 7.79 -19.39
N ALA A 208 -14.75 6.70 -19.93
CA ALA A 208 -16.05 6.21 -19.50
C ALA A 208 -16.02 5.58 -18.08
N ASN A 209 -14.84 5.14 -17.62
CA ASN A 209 -14.68 4.47 -16.33
C ASN A 209 -14.19 5.40 -15.22
N ILE A 210 -13.77 6.63 -15.54
CA ILE A 210 -13.25 7.58 -14.55
C ILE A 210 -14.40 8.22 -13.76
N SER A 211 -14.33 8.08 -12.44
CA SER A 211 -15.19 8.82 -11.49
C SER A 211 -14.51 10.15 -11.13
N VAL A 212 -14.91 11.22 -11.81
CA VAL A 212 -14.39 12.58 -11.55
C VAL A 212 -14.69 13.03 -10.12
N ALA A 213 -15.89 12.71 -9.61
CA ALA A 213 -16.33 13.09 -8.26
C ALA A 213 -15.49 12.45 -7.13
N ASP A 214 -14.87 11.29 -7.40
CA ASP A 214 -14.05 10.56 -6.43
C ASP A 214 -12.54 10.77 -6.66
N SER A 215 -12.17 11.44 -7.77
CA SER A 215 -10.78 11.75 -8.09
C SER A 215 -10.24 12.94 -7.29
N VAL A 216 -8.93 12.92 -6.98
CA VAL A 216 -8.30 13.90 -6.08
C VAL A 216 -6.82 14.05 -6.37
N ASN A 217 -6.28 15.22 -6.09
CA ASN A 217 -4.85 15.48 -5.97
C ASN A 217 -4.44 15.55 -4.50
N CYS A 218 -3.48 14.74 -4.08
CA CYS A 218 -2.89 14.69 -2.75
C CYS A 218 -1.49 15.33 -2.66
N THR A 219 -0.90 15.78 -3.77
CA THR A 219 0.50 16.24 -3.80
C THR A 219 0.72 17.64 -3.21
N GLN A 220 -0.36 18.33 -2.82
CA GLN A 220 -0.28 19.65 -2.20
C GLN A 220 -0.06 19.52 -0.68
N GLY A 221 1.12 19.01 -0.27
CA GLY A 221 1.46 18.80 1.14
C GLY A 221 0.54 17.79 1.85
N GLY A 222 -0.03 16.82 1.14
CA GLY A 222 -0.97 15.85 1.70
C GLY A 222 -2.39 16.39 1.93
N ARG A 223 -2.73 17.55 1.36
CA ARG A 223 -4.08 18.10 1.35
C ARG A 223 -4.87 17.53 0.18
N PRO A 224 -6.06 16.96 0.39
CA PRO A 224 -6.90 16.53 -0.72
C PRO A 224 -7.46 17.75 -1.47
N SER A 225 -7.25 17.80 -2.79
CA SER A 225 -7.74 18.86 -3.67
C SER A 225 -8.49 18.27 -4.85
N GLN A 226 -9.73 18.67 -5.04
CA GLN A 226 -10.54 18.32 -6.21
C GLN A 226 -10.62 19.46 -7.24
N ALA A 227 -9.63 20.36 -7.25
CA ALA A 227 -9.53 21.40 -8.27
C ALA A 227 -9.52 20.78 -9.68
N ALA A 228 -10.22 21.41 -10.60
CA ALA A 228 -10.32 20.94 -11.99
C ALA A 228 -8.93 20.74 -12.59
N GLY A 229 -8.68 19.57 -13.18
CA GLY A 229 -7.39 19.20 -13.75
C GLY A 229 -6.30 18.82 -12.72
N GLY A 230 -6.52 19.04 -11.43
CA GLY A 230 -5.47 18.83 -10.43
C GLY A 230 -5.02 17.37 -10.29
N TRP A 231 -5.88 16.40 -10.57
CA TRP A 231 -5.59 14.97 -10.52
C TRP A 231 -5.19 14.35 -11.86
N TYR A 232 -5.04 15.20 -12.91
CA TYR A 232 -4.55 14.75 -14.22
C TYR A 232 -3.05 14.42 -14.15
N PRO A 233 -2.55 13.55 -15.03
CA PRO A 233 -1.13 13.34 -15.18
C PRO A 233 -0.47 14.63 -15.73
N THR A 234 0.75 14.88 -15.27
CA THR A 234 1.54 16.04 -15.71
C THR A 234 2.78 15.61 -16.49
N THR A 235 3.71 14.95 -15.81
CA THR A 235 5.00 14.54 -16.37
C THR A 235 5.11 13.04 -16.64
N SER A 236 4.28 12.22 -15.98
CA SER A 236 4.34 10.77 -16.04
C SER A 236 3.04 10.16 -16.59
N ASP A 237 3.17 9.20 -17.49
CA ASP A 237 2.07 8.38 -18.00
C ASP A 237 1.83 7.11 -17.18
N HIS A 238 2.56 6.93 -16.07
CA HIS A 238 2.56 5.70 -15.29
C HIS A 238 1.17 5.33 -14.77
N GLY A 239 0.47 6.26 -14.11
CA GLY A 239 -0.88 6.03 -13.59
C GLY A 239 -1.93 5.80 -14.69
N THR A 240 -1.75 6.40 -15.87
CA THR A 240 -2.59 6.13 -17.05
C THR A 240 -2.40 4.69 -17.53
N HIS A 241 -1.15 4.19 -17.55
CA HIS A 241 -0.84 2.81 -17.94
C HIS A 241 -1.42 1.80 -16.93
N VAL A 242 -1.24 2.06 -15.65
CA VAL A 242 -1.82 1.27 -14.55
C VAL A 242 -3.34 1.21 -14.66
N ALA A 243 -4.00 2.33 -14.89
CA ALA A 243 -5.45 2.42 -15.03
C ALA A 243 -6.00 1.58 -16.19
N GLY A 244 -5.32 1.57 -17.34
CA GLY A 244 -5.70 0.74 -18.48
C GLY A 244 -5.67 -0.75 -18.16
N THR A 245 -4.64 -1.21 -17.47
CA THR A 245 -4.53 -2.61 -17.03
C THR A 245 -5.67 -3.00 -16.07
N ILE A 246 -6.07 -2.09 -15.16
CA ILE A 246 -7.18 -2.35 -14.23
C ILE A 246 -8.52 -2.42 -14.97
N ALA A 247 -8.85 -1.36 -15.72
CA ALA A 247 -10.20 -1.14 -16.20
C ALA A 247 -10.26 -0.37 -17.53
N GLY A 248 -9.36 -0.65 -18.47
CA GLY A 248 -9.54 -0.27 -19.87
C GLY A 248 -10.91 -0.74 -20.35
N VAL A 249 -11.73 0.18 -20.86
CA VAL A 249 -13.13 -0.09 -21.21
C VAL A 249 -13.20 -0.92 -22.49
N ARG A 250 -14.08 -1.92 -22.51
CA ARG A 250 -14.37 -2.70 -23.74
C ARG A 250 -15.24 -1.86 -24.68
N ASN A 251 -14.65 -1.31 -25.74
CA ASN A 251 -15.31 -0.37 -26.66
C ASN A 251 -15.01 -0.64 -28.16
N GLY A 252 -14.32 -1.77 -28.46
CA GLY A 252 -13.91 -2.15 -29.83
C GLY A 252 -12.60 -1.49 -30.27
N VAL A 253 -11.95 -0.67 -29.42
CA VAL A 253 -10.72 0.07 -29.72
C VAL A 253 -9.67 -0.27 -28.69
N GLY A 254 -8.40 -0.33 -29.09
CA GLY A 254 -7.27 -0.45 -28.15
C GLY A 254 -7.26 -1.72 -27.34
N ILE A 255 -7.19 -1.60 -26.03
CA ILE A 255 -6.96 -2.69 -25.06
C ILE A 255 -8.15 -2.82 -24.11
N VAL A 256 -8.26 -3.99 -23.50
CA VAL A 256 -9.23 -4.23 -22.41
C VAL A 256 -8.49 -4.36 -21.06
N GLY A 257 -9.08 -3.83 -20.00
CA GLY A 257 -8.61 -4.03 -18.63
C GLY A 257 -9.10 -5.36 -18.05
N VAL A 258 -8.55 -5.74 -16.88
CA VAL A 258 -8.98 -6.95 -16.15
C VAL A 258 -10.44 -6.84 -15.72
N ALA A 259 -10.92 -5.66 -15.35
CA ALA A 259 -12.29 -5.37 -14.92
C ALA A 259 -12.89 -4.20 -15.72
N PRO A 260 -13.19 -4.38 -17.00
CA PRO A 260 -13.46 -3.27 -17.92
C PRO A 260 -14.75 -2.49 -17.64
N ASN A 261 -15.62 -2.98 -16.75
CA ASN A 261 -16.88 -2.32 -16.39
C ASN A 261 -16.93 -1.83 -14.93
N VAL A 262 -15.78 -1.66 -14.26
CA VAL A 262 -15.74 -0.99 -12.95
C VAL A 262 -15.44 0.51 -13.11
N ARG A 263 -15.68 1.29 -12.06
CA ARG A 263 -15.30 2.70 -12.02
C ARG A 263 -13.90 2.84 -11.43
N MET A 264 -13.16 3.87 -11.87
CA MET A 264 -11.86 4.23 -11.33
C MET A 264 -11.87 5.66 -10.80
N ALA A 265 -11.15 5.91 -9.71
CA ALA A 265 -10.81 7.25 -9.25
C ALA A 265 -9.31 7.47 -9.39
N SER A 266 -8.92 8.58 -10.01
CA SER A 266 -7.53 9.05 -10.02
C SER A 266 -7.20 9.69 -8.67
N VAL A 267 -6.32 9.07 -7.92
CA VAL A 267 -5.80 9.62 -6.66
C VAL A 267 -4.33 9.96 -6.89
N LYS A 268 -4.07 11.23 -7.29
CA LYS A 268 -2.71 11.65 -7.61
C LYS A 268 -1.89 11.81 -6.34
N VAL A 269 -0.93 10.90 -6.14
CA VAL A 269 0.01 10.88 -5.01
C VAL A 269 1.47 11.07 -5.43
N VAL A 270 1.76 11.04 -6.73
CA VAL A 270 3.09 11.33 -7.31
C VAL A 270 3.13 12.79 -7.72
N ASN A 271 4.09 13.55 -7.21
CA ASN A 271 4.29 14.95 -7.62
C ASN A 271 4.97 15.05 -9.00
N ASP A 272 5.16 16.26 -9.48
CA ASP A 272 5.72 16.50 -10.82
C ASP A 272 7.21 16.17 -10.93
N ASP A 273 7.91 16.04 -9.79
CA ASP A 273 9.30 15.58 -9.70
C ASP A 273 9.43 14.05 -9.63
N GLY A 274 8.30 13.35 -9.53
CA GLY A 274 8.24 11.88 -9.49
C GLY A 274 8.26 11.27 -8.08
N TYR A 275 8.19 12.07 -7.00
CA TYR A 275 8.20 11.58 -5.63
C TYR A 275 6.80 11.32 -5.06
N ILE A 276 6.71 10.28 -4.23
CA ILE A 276 5.54 9.95 -3.42
C ILE A 276 5.91 10.13 -1.94
N TYR A 277 5.83 11.36 -1.44
CA TYR A 277 6.13 11.60 -0.02
C TYR A 277 5.05 11.02 0.90
N PRO A 278 5.39 10.69 2.16
CA PRO A 278 4.48 10.06 3.12
C PRO A 278 3.14 10.77 3.29
N GLU A 279 3.15 12.10 3.32
CA GLU A 279 1.93 12.90 3.44
C GLU A 279 0.99 12.75 2.24
N TYR A 280 1.51 12.49 1.03
CA TYR A 280 0.71 12.24 -0.17
C TYR A 280 0.05 10.87 -0.11
N ALA A 281 0.81 9.84 0.28
CA ALA A 281 0.29 8.49 0.45
C ALA A 281 -0.77 8.43 1.58
N ILE A 282 -0.52 9.09 2.73
CA ILE A 282 -1.49 9.21 3.82
C ILE A 282 -2.79 9.83 3.32
N CYS A 283 -2.72 10.94 2.56
CA CYS A 283 -3.89 11.55 1.92
C CYS A 283 -4.62 10.55 1.02
N GLY A 284 -3.92 9.80 0.19
CA GLY A 284 -4.49 8.83 -0.73
C GLY A 284 -5.26 7.72 -0.01
N PHE A 285 -4.67 7.08 1.01
CA PHE A 285 -5.34 6.04 1.80
C PHE A 285 -6.53 6.59 2.59
N MET A 286 -6.39 7.79 3.18
CA MET A 286 -7.49 8.45 3.88
C MET A 286 -8.65 8.76 2.93
N TRP A 287 -8.34 9.27 1.74
CA TRP A 287 -9.33 9.56 0.70
C TRP A 287 -10.04 8.29 0.24
N ALA A 288 -9.31 7.21 -0.04
CA ALA A 288 -9.87 5.93 -0.43
C ALA A 288 -10.89 5.42 0.60
N GLY A 289 -10.54 5.44 1.89
CA GLY A 289 -11.46 5.04 2.96
C GLY A 289 -12.65 5.99 3.12
N GLN A 290 -12.48 7.30 2.95
CA GLN A 290 -13.54 8.30 3.08
C GLN A 290 -14.54 8.24 1.92
N ARG A 291 -14.07 7.90 0.71
CA ARG A 291 -14.90 7.76 -0.48
C ARG A 291 -15.52 6.38 -0.64
N GLY A 292 -15.19 5.43 0.25
CA GLY A 292 -15.71 4.07 0.21
C GLY A 292 -15.28 3.34 -1.06
N MET A 293 -14.02 3.52 -1.49
CA MET A 293 -13.43 2.71 -2.55
C MET A 293 -13.39 1.25 -2.11
N ASP A 294 -13.57 0.33 -3.04
CA ASP A 294 -13.56 -1.10 -2.75
C ASP A 294 -12.14 -1.66 -2.83
N VAL A 295 -11.34 -1.17 -3.78
CA VAL A 295 -9.97 -1.60 -4.05
C VAL A 295 -9.09 -0.38 -4.26
N THR A 296 -7.81 -0.46 -3.87
CA THR A 296 -6.78 0.48 -4.35
C THR A 296 -5.63 -0.24 -5.01
N ASN A 297 -5.04 0.39 -6.03
CA ASN A 297 -3.76 0.00 -6.58
C ASN A 297 -2.67 0.98 -6.17
N ASN A 298 -1.52 0.46 -5.72
CA ASN A 298 -0.39 1.21 -5.20
C ASN A 298 0.88 0.70 -5.90
N SER A 299 1.19 1.27 -7.07
CA SER A 299 2.32 0.84 -7.90
C SER A 299 3.58 1.66 -7.61
N TYR A 300 3.96 1.76 -6.33
CA TYR A 300 5.09 2.57 -5.84
C TYR A 300 5.61 2.08 -4.49
N TYR A 301 6.79 2.55 -4.10
CA TYR A 301 7.22 2.66 -2.71
C TYR A 301 7.15 4.14 -2.26
N ILE A 302 7.12 4.39 -0.96
CA ILE A 302 7.02 5.75 -0.41
C ILE A 302 8.41 6.35 -0.25
N ASP A 303 8.64 7.50 -0.92
CA ASP A 303 9.89 8.24 -0.88
C ASP A 303 10.11 8.94 0.48
N PRO A 304 11.37 9.27 0.84
CA PRO A 304 12.59 9.09 0.05
C PRO A 304 13.33 7.77 0.32
N PHE A 305 12.77 6.85 1.10
CA PHE A 305 13.45 5.60 1.46
C PHE A 305 12.74 4.39 0.83
N GLU A 306 13.50 3.55 0.12
CA GLU A 306 12.97 2.25 -0.33
C GLU A 306 12.63 1.38 0.90
N PHE A 307 13.48 1.43 1.94
CA PHE A 307 13.24 0.72 3.20
C PHE A 307 13.22 1.69 4.38
N TRP A 308 12.09 1.74 5.10
CA TRP A 308 11.86 2.56 6.28
C TRP A 308 12.13 1.76 7.55
N CYS A 309 13.10 2.19 8.36
CA CYS A 309 13.62 1.46 9.51
C CYS A 309 12.97 1.92 10.83
N ASP A 310 12.60 0.98 11.71
CA ASP A 310 11.97 1.27 13.00
C ASP A 310 12.94 1.72 14.08
N ASP A 311 14.23 1.43 13.90
CA ASP A 311 15.31 1.92 14.75
C ASP A 311 15.79 3.35 14.40
N GLN A 312 15.18 3.99 13.39
CA GLN A 312 15.41 5.39 13.00
C GLN A 312 14.19 6.24 13.39
N PRO A 313 14.29 7.20 14.34
CA PRO A 313 13.12 7.89 14.90
C PRO A 313 12.22 8.59 13.88
N ASP A 314 12.79 9.28 12.89
CA ASP A 314 12.01 9.94 11.82
C ASP A 314 11.27 8.88 10.97
N GLN A 315 11.97 7.83 10.56
CA GLN A 315 11.42 6.77 9.74
C GLN A 315 10.35 5.96 10.48
N ALA A 316 10.57 5.65 11.76
CA ALA A 316 9.58 4.98 12.60
C ALA A 316 8.28 5.79 12.74
N ALA A 317 8.40 7.12 12.94
CA ALA A 317 7.23 8.01 13.03
C ALA A 317 6.44 8.07 11.72
N VAL A 318 7.12 8.12 10.59
CA VAL A 318 6.49 8.09 9.25
C VAL A 318 5.79 6.76 9.01
N ARG A 319 6.47 5.65 9.28
CA ARG A 319 5.92 4.30 9.09
C ARG A 319 4.66 4.08 9.94
N ASP A 320 4.64 4.56 11.19
CA ASP A 320 3.44 4.54 12.04
C ASP A 320 2.29 5.35 11.43
N ALA A 321 2.57 6.58 10.94
CA ALA A 321 1.54 7.43 10.33
C ALA A 321 0.92 6.79 9.07
N VAL A 322 1.75 6.24 8.17
CA VAL A 322 1.28 5.55 6.96
C VAL A 322 0.50 4.29 7.32
N SER A 323 1.00 3.49 8.29
CA SER A 323 0.30 2.29 8.77
C SER A 323 -1.09 2.61 9.32
N ARG A 324 -1.25 3.72 10.05
CA ARG A 324 -2.56 4.19 10.54
C ARG A 324 -3.50 4.54 9.39
N ALA A 325 -3.00 5.15 8.31
CA ALA A 325 -3.81 5.50 7.15
C ALA A 325 -4.25 4.25 6.37
N VAL A 326 -3.34 3.27 6.16
CA VAL A 326 -3.66 1.97 5.56
C VAL A 326 -4.71 1.23 6.41
N ASN A 327 -4.50 1.11 7.72
CA ASN A 327 -5.46 0.47 8.63
C ASN A 327 -6.83 1.15 8.61
N TYR A 328 -6.85 2.48 8.49
CA TYR A 328 -8.11 3.22 8.34
C TYR A 328 -8.83 2.81 7.05
N SER A 329 -8.15 2.79 5.90
CA SER A 329 -8.77 2.41 4.63
C SER A 329 -9.31 0.97 4.68
N VAL A 330 -8.53 0.02 5.22
CA VAL A 330 -8.97 -1.37 5.44
C VAL A 330 -10.21 -1.43 6.33
N SER A 331 -10.24 -0.65 7.44
CA SER A 331 -11.41 -0.57 8.34
C SER A 331 -12.67 -0.01 7.66
N LYS A 332 -12.50 0.67 6.53
CA LYS A 332 -13.59 1.21 5.70
C LYS A 332 -14.01 0.26 4.57
N GLY A 333 -13.41 -0.91 4.48
CA GLY A 333 -13.76 -1.93 3.49
C GLY A 333 -12.84 -1.96 2.27
N VAL A 334 -11.76 -1.19 2.25
CA VAL A 334 -10.83 -1.12 1.11
C VAL A 334 -9.84 -2.28 1.15
N VAL A 335 -9.61 -2.94 0.01
CA VAL A 335 -8.50 -3.88 -0.20
C VAL A 335 -7.43 -3.19 -1.04
N SER A 336 -6.19 -3.21 -0.56
CA SER A 336 -5.07 -2.55 -1.25
C SER A 336 -4.14 -3.58 -1.88
N ALA A 337 -3.91 -3.51 -3.20
CA ALA A 337 -2.83 -4.20 -3.88
C ALA A 337 -1.63 -3.25 -4.01
N ALA A 338 -0.42 -3.78 -3.82
CA ALA A 338 0.81 -3.00 -3.97
C ALA A 338 1.90 -3.79 -4.71
N ALA A 339 2.68 -3.07 -5.50
CA ALA A 339 3.85 -3.59 -6.18
C ALA A 339 4.92 -4.01 -5.18
N ALA A 340 5.54 -5.18 -5.37
CA ALA A 340 6.60 -5.67 -4.48
C ALA A 340 7.92 -4.87 -4.57
N GLY A 341 8.09 -4.04 -5.62
CA GLY A 341 9.34 -3.32 -5.89
C GLY A 341 10.20 -3.98 -6.96
N ASN A 342 11.15 -3.21 -7.50
CA ASN A 342 11.90 -3.55 -8.73
C ASN A 342 13.41 -3.64 -8.51
N SER A 343 13.88 -3.83 -7.29
CA SER A 343 15.30 -3.90 -6.94
C SER A 343 15.88 -5.32 -6.99
N GLY A 344 15.04 -6.33 -7.30
CA GLY A 344 15.43 -7.74 -7.38
C GLY A 344 15.87 -8.35 -6.04
N VAL A 345 15.51 -7.72 -4.92
CA VAL A 345 15.92 -8.15 -3.59
C VAL A 345 15.00 -9.21 -3.01
N ASP A 346 15.54 -9.95 -2.05
CA ASP A 346 14.78 -10.87 -1.22
C ASP A 346 14.54 -10.24 0.16
N PHE A 347 13.27 -9.98 0.50
CA PHE A 347 12.88 -9.34 1.76
C PHE A 347 13.31 -10.12 3.02
N ASN A 348 13.57 -11.42 2.89
CA ASN A 348 14.03 -12.24 4.02
C ASN A 348 15.53 -12.09 4.30
N THR A 349 16.33 -11.76 3.29
CA THR A 349 17.80 -11.77 3.38
C THR A 349 18.44 -10.43 3.01
N ASN A 350 17.68 -9.47 2.49
CA ASN A 350 18.23 -8.17 2.11
C ASN A 350 18.70 -7.39 3.35
N THR A 351 19.97 -6.98 3.32
CA THR A 351 20.64 -6.22 4.39
C THR A 351 21.17 -4.88 3.93
N THR A 352 20.88 -4.48 2.70
CA THR A 352 21.42 -3.25 2.11
C THR A 352 20.37 -2.46 1.35
N ASP A 353 20.53 -1.15 1.33
CA ASP A 353 19.77 -0.20 0.54
C ASP A 353 20.74 0.84 -0.02
N SER A 354 20.86 0.88 -1.34
CA SER A 354 21.73 1.80 -2.07
C SER A 354 20.96 2.87 -2.86
N ALA A 355 19.63 2.87 -2.77
CA ALA A 355 18.75 3.77 -3.49
C ALA A 355 18.28 4.97 -2.65
N SER A 356 18.47 4.93 -1.32
CA SER A 356 17.91 5.91 -0.39
C SER A 356 18.98 6.77 0.32
N PRO A 357 18.61 8.02 0.72
CA PRO A 357 17.40 8.74 0.33
C PRO A 357 17.50 9.19 -1.13
N ASN A 358 16.41 9.06 -1.90
CA ASN A 358 16.41 9.39 -3.33
C ASN A 358 16.09 10.86 -3.63
N ASP A 359 15.67 11.64 -2.62
CA ASP A 359 15.46 13.09 -2.70
C ASP A 359 16.70 13.89 -2.28
N ALA A 360 17.80 13.23 -1.95
CA ALA A 360 19.10 13.85 -1.68
C ALA A 360 19.92 13.95 -3.00
N PRO A 361 20.98 14.81 -3.03
CA PRO A 361 21.86 14.92 -4.20
C PRO A 361 22.49 13.60 -4.65
N ALA A 362 22.71 12.67 -3.70
CA ALA A 362 23.10 11.30 -3.96
C ALA A 362 22.57 10.38 -2.85
N PRO A 363 22.11 9.16 -3.21
CA PRO A 363 21.80 8.14 -2.21
C PRO A 363 23.07 7.70 -1.47
N ILE A 364 22.90 7.12 -0.30
CA ILE A 364 24.01 6.55 0.49
C ILE A 364 23.87 5.02 0.55
N GLN A 365 25.01 4.35 0.67
CA GLN A 365 24.99 2.92 0.94
C GLN A 365 24.57 2.70 2.40
N ARG A 366 23.39 2.10 2.61
CA ARG A 366 22.84 1.83 3.93
C ARG A 366 22.91 0.34 4.25
N THR A 367 23.26 0.01 5.48
CA THR A 367 22.90 -1.27 6.09
C THR A 367 21.46 -1.16 6.58
N ILE A 368 20.63 -2.17 6.30
CA ILE A 368 19.28 -2.29 6.81
C ILE A 368 19.15 -3.59 7.61
N ASN A 369 18.13 -3.68 8.46
CA ASN A 369 17.83 -4.84 9.28
C ASN A 369 16.39 -5.31 9.10
N ALA A 370 15.99 -6.37 9.79
CA ALA A 370 14.64 -6.93 9.69
C ALA A 370 13.51 -5.97 10.11
N GLY A 371 13.84 -4.89 10.84
CA GLY A 371 12.92 -3.81 11.20
C GLY A 371 12.70 -2.79 10.08
N CYS A 372 13.49 -2.83 9.01
CA CYS A 372 13.31 -1.97 7.84
C CYS A 372 12.30 -2.59 6.87
N LYS A 373 11.35 -1.80 6.38
CA LYS A 373 10.26 -2.27 5.52
C LYS A 373 10.07 -1.37 4.32
N ASP A 374 9.87 -1.97 3.17
CA ASP A 374 9.32 -1.31 1.98
C ASP A 374 7.82 -1.04 2.23
N ILE A 375 7.41 0.21 2.17
CA ILE A 375 6.02 0.61 2.39
C ILE A 375 5.44 1.30 1.14
N PRO A 376 4.15 1.05 0.81
CA PRO A 376 3.13 0.37 1.62
C PRO A 376 3.15 -1.17 1.52
N THR A 377 3.94 -1.77 0.62
CA THR A 377 3.80 -3.18 0.23
C THR A 377 3.97 -4.16 1.40
N GLN A 378 4.91 -3.90 2.32
CA GLN A 378 5.11 -4.76 3.49
C GLN A 378 4.28 -4.35 4.73
N LEU A 379 3.28 -3.47 4.59
CA LEU A 379 2.36 -3.14 5.68
C LEU A 379 1.25 -4.19 5.82
N PRO A 380 0.83 -4.52 7.05
CA PRO A 380 -0.30 -5.41 7.28
C PRO A 380 -1.57 -4.93 6.57
N GLY A 381 -2.28 -5.86 5.91
CA GLY A 381 -3.54 -5.56 5.19
C GLY A 381 -3.35 -5.11 3.74
N VAL A 382 -2.12 -5.04 3.26
CA VAL A 382 -1.78 -4.79 1.85
C VAL A 382 -1.43 -6.10 1.17
N VAL A 383 -1.93 -6.32 -0.03
CA VAL A 383 -1.61 -7.49 -0.89
C VAL A 383 -0.35 -7.19 -1.67
N THR A 384 0.73 -7.88 -1.37
CA THR A 384 2.04 -7.70 -2.03
C THR A 384 2.12 -8.53 -3.31
N VAL A 385 2.42 -7.89 -4.44
CA VAL A 385 2.37 -8.49 -5.76
C VAL A 385 3.75 -8.53 -6.42
N SER A 386 4.26 -9.73 -6.69
CA SER A 386 5.47 -9.95 -7.49
C SER A 386 5.17 -9.99 -8.99
N SER A 387 6.19 -9.77 -9.82
CA SER A 387 6.08 -9.69 -11.27
C SER A 387 6.57 -10.97 -11.96
N ILE A 388 5.78 -11.48 -12.93
CA ILE A 388 6.18 -12.57 -13.79
C ILE A 388 6.22 -12.17 -15.27
N THR A 389 7.00 -12.94 -16.04
CA THR A 389 7.10 -12.83 -17.49
C THR A 389 6.00 -13.64 -18.19
N GLN A 390 5.88 -13.50 -19.51
CA GLN A 390 5.00 -14.32 -20.34
C GLN A 390 5.31 -15.84 -20.24
N ALA A 391 6.56 -16.20 -19.97
CA ALA A 391 6.95 -17.60 -19.74
C ALA A 391 6.62 -18.10 -18.32
N GLY A 392 5.95 -17.28 -17.49
CA GLY A 392 5.61 -17.63 -16.10
C GLY A 392 6.79 -17.56 -15.13
N GLN A 393 7.96 -17.08 -15.56
CA GLN A 393 9.15 -16.94 -14.72
C GLN A 393 9.07 -15.64 -13.90
N LEU A 394 9.68 -15.62 -12.70
CA LEU A 394 9.85 -14.37 -11.96
C LEU A 394 10.60 -13.35 -12.83
N SER A 395 10.10 -12.12 -12.91
CA SER A 395 10.82 -11.04 -13.60
C SER A 395 12.12 -10.72 -12.87
N SER A 396 13.23 -10.53 -13.59
CA SER A 396 14.56 -10.36 -13.00
C SER A 396 14.68 -9.20 -12.02
N PHE A 397 13.85 -8.17 -12.20
CA PHE A 397 13.77 -7.01 -11.33
C PHE A 397 12.86 -7.20 -10.11
N SER A 398 11.97 -8.21 -10.11
CA SER A 398 10.95 -8.32 -9.07
C SER A 398 11.55 -8.59 -7.71
N ASN A 399 11.20 -7.78 -6.70
CA ASN A 399 11.41 -8.14 -5.31
C ASN A 399 10.62 -9.42 -5.00
N ARG A 400 11.10 -10.19 -4.02
CA ARG A 400 10.58 -11.49 -3.61
C ARG A 400 10.74 -11.69 -2.11
N GLY A 401 10.21 -12.79 -1.58
CA GLY A 401 10.44 -13.18 -0.18
C GLY A 401 9.35 -14.12 0.32
N LEU A 402 9.77 -15.21 0.97
CA LEU A 402 8.86 -16.19 1.54
C LEU A 402 8.05 -15.56 2.68
N GLY A 403 6.71 -15.61 2.56
CA GLY A 403 5.79 -15.00 3.53
C GLY A 403 5.61 -13.49 3.36
N HIS A 404 6.30 -12.87 2.38
CA HIS A 404 6.12 -11.44 2.04
C HIS A 404 5.30 -11.25 0.77
N ILE A 405 5.45 -12.13 -0.22
CA ILE A 405 4.65 -12.09 -1.45
C ILE A 405 3.33 -12.80 -1.21
N ASP A 406 2.22 -12.14 -1.56
CA ASP A 406 0.89 -12.74 -1.52
C ASP A 406 0.59 -13.53 -2.79
N VAL A 407 0.72 -12.89 -3.93
CA VAL A 407 0.49 -13.50 -5.25
C VAL A 407 1.43 -12.90 -6.29
N ALA A 408 1.61 -13.61 -7.40
CA ALA A 408 2.28 -13.11 -8.58
C ALA A 408 1.28 -12.73 -9.67
N ALA A 409 1.67 -11.78 -10.52
CA ALA A 409 0.91 -11.41 -11.70
C ALA A 409 1.84 -10.98 -12.86
N PRO A 410 1.36 -10.97 -14.12
CA PRO A 410 2.10 -10.47 -15.26
C PRO A 410 2.61 -9.04 -15.05
N GLY A 411 3.92 -8.81 -15.25
CA GLY A 411 4.48 -7.46 -15.09
C GLY A 411 5.61 -7.14 -16.05
N SER A 412 5.95 -8.04 -16.99
CA SER A 412 6.98 -7.82 -18.00
C SER A 412 6.38 -7.55 -19.37
N ARG A 413 6.66 -6.37 -19.97
CA ARG A 413 6.18 -5.98 -21.31
C ARG A 413 4.64 -5.99 -21.42
N ILE A 414 3.99 -5.39 -20.46
CA ILE A 414 2.53 -5.24 -20.41
C ILE A 414 2.08 -4.12 -21.32
N LEU A 415 1.18 -4.43 -22.26
CA LEU A 415 0.56 -3.47 -23.15
C LEU A 415 -0.62 -2.79 -22.47
N SER A 416 -0.59 -1.45 -22.37
CA SER A 416 -1.67 -0.68 -21.78
C SER A 416 -1.70 0.75 -22.33
N THR A 417 -2.65 1.53 -21.84
CA THR A 417 -2.86 2.93 -22.22
C THR A 417 -1.71 3.84 -21.79
N THR A 418 -1.38 4.83 -22.62
CA THR A 418 -0.42 5.90 -22.32
C THR A 418 -1.01 7.26 -22.67
N LEU A 419 -0.31 8.35 -22.37
CA LEU A 419 -0.81 9.70 -22.64
C LEU A 419 -1.15 9.94 -24.13
N ASN A 420 -2.08 10.87 -24.34
CA ASN A 420 -2.49 11.33 -25.68
C ASN A 420 -3.15 10.23 -26.54
N GLY A 421 -3.96 9.37 -25.92
CA GLY A 421 -4.72 8.34 -26.61
C GLY A 421 -3.85 7.22 -27.22
N LYS A 422 -2.63 7.01 -26.68
CA LYS A 422 -1.68 6.02 -27.18
C LYS A 422 -1.63 4.77 -26.27
N TYR A 423 -0.93 3.77 -26.76
CA TYR A 423 -0.66 2.51 -26.07
C TYR A 423 0.84 2.24 -26.03
N GLY A 424 1.32 1.58 -24.99
CA GLY A 424 2.73 1.28 -24.84
C GLY A 424 3.02 0.09 -23.95
N LEU A 425 4.22 -0.47 -24.09
CA LEU A 425 4.71 -1.58 -23.31
C LEU A 425 5.53 -1.05 -22.12
N LYS A 426 5.16 -1.48 -20.90
CA LYS A 426 5.96 -1.22 -19.69
C LYS A 426 6.27 -2.51 -18.95
N SER A 427 7.33 -2.48 -18.13
CA SER A 427 7.74 -3.59 -17.27
C SER A 427 7.98 -3.08 -15.85
N GLY A 428 7.53 -3.85 -14.86
CA GLY A 428 7.68 -3.54 -13.44
C GLY A 428 6.67 -4.33 -12.61
N THR A 429 6.91 -4.46 -11.32
CA THR A 429 5.88 -4.89 -10.36
C THR A 429 4.72 -3.89 -10.33
N SER A 430 4.97 -2.65 -10.75
CA SER A 430 3.95 -1.62 -11.03
C SER A 430 2.93 -2.03 -12.09
N MET A 431 3.28 -2.94 -13.01
CA MET A 431 2.35 -3.50 -14.01
C MET A 431 1.71 -4.79 -13.52
N ALA A 432 2.32 -5.48 -12.56
CA ALA A 432 1.75 -6.68 -11.94
C ALA A 432 0.62 -6.34 -10.94
N SER A 433 0.83 -5.36 -10.09
CA SER A 433 -0.15 -4.91 -9.08
C SER A 433 -1.53 -4.57 -9.67
N PRO A 434 -1.65 -3.84 -10.79
CA PRO A 434 -2.96 -3.51 -11.37
C PRO A 434 -3.73 -4.72 -11.89
N HIS A 435 -3.07 -5.81 -12.30
CA HIS A 435 -3.77 -7.06 -12.61
C HIS A 435 -4.49 -7.60 -11.36
N VAL A 436 -3.80 -7.59 -10.22
CA VAL A 436 -4.39 -8.04 -8.94
C VAL A 436 -5.50 -7.10 -8.49
N ALA A 437 -5.32 -5.79 -8.62
CA ALA A 437 -6.37 -4.81 -8.32
C ALA A 437 -7.62 -5.04 -9.20
N GLY A 438 -7.45 -5.33 -10.48
CA GLY A 438 -8.53 -5.68 -11.40
C GLY A 438 -9.24 -6.99 -11.01
N VAL A 439 -8.47 -8.03 -10.64
CA VAL A 439 -9.05 -9.30 -10.16
C VAL A 439 -9.84 -9.10 -8.86
N LEU A 440 -9.32 -8.31 -7.92
CA LEU A 440 -10.05 -7.94 -6.70
C LEU A 440 -11.34 -7.16 -7.02
N ALA A 441 -11.31 -6.30 -8.04
CA ALA A 441 -12.50 -5.56 -8.48
C ALA A 441 -13.54 -6.48 -9.14
N LEU A 442 -13.12 -7.47 -9.95
CA LEU A 442 -14.01 -8.53 -10.45
C LEU A 442 -14.58 -9.37 -9.32
N MET A 443 -13.74 -9.79 -8.36
CA MET A 443 -14.18 -10.53 -7.17
C MET A 443 -15.23 -9.74 -6.39
N LYS A 444 -15.00 -8.45 -6.15
CA LYS A 444 -15.95 -7.58 -5.43
C LYS A 444 -17.25 -7.40 -6.21
N SER A 445 -17.17 -7.39 -7.53
CA SER A 445 -18.35 -7.33 -8.41
C SER A 445 -19.22 -8.59 -8.32
N ALA A 446 -18.58 -9.77 -8.28
CA ALA A 446 -19.26 -11.06 -8.19
C ALA A 446 -19.70 -11.39 -6.74
N HIS A 447 -18.96 -10.94 -5.74
CA HIS A 447 -19.14 -11.26 -4.32
C HIS A 447 -19.14 -9.98 -3.48
N PRO A 448 -20.15 -9.10 -3.61
CA PRO A 448 -20.18 -7.80 -2.95
C PRO A 448 -20.21 -7.86 -1.41
N GLU A 449 -20.60 -8.99 -0.84
CA GLU A 449 -20.69 -9.24 0.59
C GLU A 449 -19.32 -9.49 1.26
N LEU A 450 -18.29 -9.83 0.49
CA LEU A 450 -16.99 -10.17 1.06
C LEU A 450 -16.32 -8.96 1.73
N THR A 451 -15.85 -9.20 2.94
CA THR A 451 -14.98 -8.26 3.67
C THR A 451 -13.55 -8.24 3.09
N PRO A 452 -12.73 -7.21 3.34
CA PRO A 452 -11.34 -7.16 2.88
C PRO A 452 -10.55 -8.43 3.23
N ALA A 453 -10.66 -8.91 4.46
CA ALA A 453 -9.96 -10.12 4.90
C ALA A 453 -10.41 -11.38 4.13
N GLN A 454 -11.71 -11.50 3.85
CA GLN A 454 -12.25 -12.61 3.07
C GLN A 454 -11.82 -12.53 1.60
N MET A 455 -11.77 -11.33 1.02
CA MET A 455 -11.27 -11.12 -0.35
C MET A 455 -9.79 -11.53 -0.47
N VAL A 456 -8.95 -11.12 0.48
CA VAL A 456 -7.52 -11.51 0.49
C VAL A 456 -7.38 -13.03 0.68
N ALA A 457 -8.16 -13.64 1.57
CA ALA A 457 -8.13 -15.09 1.78
C ALA A 457 -8.56 -15.85 0.51
N LYS A 458 -9.64 -15.40 -0.17
CA LYS A 458 -10.11 -15.99 -1.43
C LYS A 458 -9.09 -15.79 -2.55
N LEU A 459 -8.49 -14.60 -2.69
CA LEU A 459 -7.44 -14.32 -3.67
C LEU A 459 -6.27 -15.32 -3.56
N ARG A 460 -5.80 -15.57 -2.34
CA ARG A 460 -4.71 -16.52 -2.04
C ARG A 460 -5.13 -17.97 -2.32
N ALA A 461 -6.37 -18.34 -1.99
CA ALA A 461 -6.90 -19.69 -2.21
C ALA A 461 -7.11 -19.97 -3.70
N ASP A 462 -7.60 -19.01 -4.44
CA ASP A 462 -7.92 -19.11 -5.88
C ASP A 462 -6.68 -19.04 -6.77
N ALA A 463 -5.56 -18.49 -6.27
CA ALA A 463 -4.33 -18.37 -7.04
C ALA A 463 -3.90 -19.72 -7.65
N THR A 464 -3.45 -19.69 -8.90
CA THR A 464 -2.94 -20.88 -9.57
C THR A 464 -1.60 -21.27 -8.99
N LYS A 465 -1.57 -22.39 -8.29
CA LYS A 465 -0.39 -22.90 -7.59
C LYS A 465 0.76 -23.12 -8.55
N THR A 466 1.91 -22.53 -8.24
CA THR A 466 3.08 -22.51 -9.11
C THR A 466 4.31 -22.92 -8.31
N PRO A 467 4.93 -24.10 -8.63
CA PRO A 467 6.08 -24.57 -7.87
C PRO A 467 7.36 -23.79 -8.21
N CYS A 468 8.30 -23.74 -7.28
CA CYS A 468 9.64 -23.17 -7.50
C CYS A 468 10.36 -23.76 -8.72
N SER A 469 10.13 -25.04 -9.05
CA SER A 469 10.73 -25.71 -10.21
C SER A 469 10.29 -25.12 -11.56
N ALA A 470 9.14 -24.41 -11.60
CA ALA A 470 8.72 -23.67 -12.79
C ALA A 470 9.54 -22.37 -12.98
N ALA A 471 10.24 -21.95 -11.93
CA ALA A 471 10.99 -20.71 -11.84
C ALA A 471 12.46 -20.91 -12.27
N GLN A 472 12.69 -21.36 -13.46
CA GLN A 472 14.05 -21.19 -14.02
C GLN A 472 14.20 -19.71 -14.36
N ASN A 473 14.75 -18.95 -13.42
CA ASN A 473 15.03 -17.55 -13.68
C ASN A 473 16.47 -17.37 -14.15
N ASN A 474 16.65 -16.40 -15.04
CA ASN A 474 17.97 -16.00 -15.52
C ASN A 474 18.73 -15.13 -14.51
N SER A 475 18.18 -14.85 -13.32
CA SER A 475 18.75 -13.92 -12.33
C SER A 475 19.67 -14.59 -11.32
N GLY A 476 19.77 -15.93 -11.31
CA GLY A 476 20.55 -16.67 -10.30
C GLY A 476 19.96 -16.65 -8.88
N ALA A 477 18.77 -16.09 -8.70
CA ALA A 477 18.09 -16.07 -7.41
C ALA A 477 17.53 -17.45 -7.05
N THR A 478 17.48 -17.76 -5.74
CA THR A 478 16.90 -19.00 -5.23
C THR A 478 15.42 -18.79 -4.91
N CYS A 479 14.59 -19.75 -5.28
CA CYS A 479 13.20 -19.81 -4.86
C CYS A 479 13.06 -20.71 -3.63
N ASP A 480 12.57 -20.15 -2.54
CA ASP A 480 12.35 -20.86 -1.28
C ASP A 480 10.88 -21.16 -1.07
N GLY A 481 10.57 -22.28 -0.40
CA GLY A 481 9.21 -22.66 -0.04
C GLY A 481 8.68 -23.87 -0.79
N THR A 482 7.35 -23.94 -0.91
CA THR A 482 6.61 -25.10 -1.48
C THR A 482 5.77 -24.65 -2.68
N THR A 483 5.04 -25.59 -3.30
CA THR A 483 4.06 -25.27 -4.33
C THR A 483 2.89 -24.42 -3.76
N GLU A 484 2.55 -24.62 -2.47
CA GLU A 484 1.44 -23.89 -1.83
C GLU A 484 1.80 -22.46 -1.44
N LEU A 485 3.07 -22.23 -1.08
CA LEU A 485 3.60 -20.92 -0.71
C LEU A 485 5.10 -20.88 -0.95
N ASN A 486 5.55 -19.94 -1.79
CA ASN A 486 6.98 -19.75 -2.05
C ASN A 486 7.36 -18.28 -2.21
N SER A 487 8.68 -18.03 -2.22
CA SER A 487 9.24 -16.68 -2.24
C SER A 487 9.01 -15.91 -3.54
N TYR A 488 8.69 -16.59 -4.64
CA TYR A 488 8.51 -15.97 -5.96
C TYR A 488 7.05 -15.62 -6.25
N TYR A 489 6.16 -16.57 -6.05
CA TYR A 489 4.76 -16.49 -6.46
C TYR A 489 3.81 -16.30 -5.27
N GLY A 490 4.33 -16.26 -4.03
CA GLY A 490 3.47 -16.28 -2.86
C GLY A 490 2.58 -17.52 -2.88
N TYR A 491 1.27 -17.32 -2.81
CA TYR A 491 0.27 -18.40 -2.90
C TYR A 491 0.01 -18.88 -4.34
N GLY A 492 0.65 -18.27 -5.34
CA GLY A 492 0.54 -18.63 -6.76
C GLY A 492 0.29 -17.42 -7.67
N VAL A 493 0.08 -17.71 -8.95
CA VAL A 493 -0.30 -16.69 -9.94
C VAL A 493 -1.79 -16.38 -9.81
N VAL A 494 -2.16 -15.10 -9.76
CA VAL A 494 -3.55 -14.66 -9.65
C VAL A 494 -4.44 -15.24 -10.76
N ASP A 495 -5.70 -15.57 -10.46
CA ASP A 495 -6.63 -16.21 -11.41
C ASP A 495 -8.00 -15.49 -11.37
N ALA A 496 -8.29 -14.72 -12.42
CA ALA A 496 -9.52 -13.93 -12.52
C ALA A 496 -10.77 -14.81 -12.67
N LEU A 497 -10.67 -15.96 -13.37
CA LEU A 497 -11.82 -16.85 -13.56
C LEU A 497 -12.28 -17.46 -12.23
N LYS A 498 -11.35 -17.85 -11.36
CA LYS A 498 -11.70 -18.39 -10.04
C LYS A 498 -12.25 -17.30 -9.12
N ALA A 499 -11.76 -16.07 -9.25
CA ALA A 499 -12.21 -14.95 -8.45
C ALA A 499 -13.69 -14.60 -8.64
N VAL A 500 -14.28 -14.90 -9.80
CA VAL A 500 -15.70 -14.61 -10.13
C VAL A 500 -16.63 -15.82 -9.97
N LYS A 501 -16.10 -16.97 -9.55
CA LYS A 501 -16.83 -18.20 -9.23
C LYS A 501 -17.00 -18.37 -7.73
#